data_33479672a7ae8f0e6165afa0ae83f55e
#
_entry.id   33479672a7ae8f0e6165afa0ae83f55e
#
_cell.length_a   1.000
_cell.length_b   1.000
_cell.length_c   1.000
_cell.angle_alpha   90.00
_cell.angle_beta   90.00
_cell.angle_gamma   90.00
#
_symmetry.space_group_name_H-M   'P 1'
#
loop_
_entity.id
_entity.type
_entity.pdbx_description
1 polymer ?
#
loop_
_entity_poly.entity_id
_entity_poly.type
_entity_poly.pdbx_seq_one_letter_code
_entity_poly.pdbx_strand_id
1 'polypeptide(L)'
;MANDKNRRLRRQPLFGLVLALGAASVWADPADNALVLPTPTFGVDLSRPSASSPKVGPLAAADEAKSGSRDALFGDDDDDAASAAQKAPAAGGGVKGFLQFELARAYEDPAHWSKMLTRADLSSQGKLGDGVKWKLGARMDYDAVFGINDFYPGAVADNQRFNLTLRENYLDVGAGDWDFRLGKQHVVWGEMVGLFFADVVSARDMREFILPEFDIMRIPQWAARAEYFKDDFHAELLWIPVASYNEIGKPGAEFYPFVPPANPGVTTQIRNEDLPSRSIANTNYGVRLSTLKNGWDLSGFAYSSMDIEPTFYRQTVSAATVAYEARHERIDQYGATIAKDFGSVVLKGEGVYTHGRQFYVSTPGDSDGVVPQNTIDWALGLDFALPAETRLNAQLFQRAFLNYDTDLLSDKQENGYSLLLNHKFADRLEAQLTWIASLNRTDWLLRPRVSWNFERNWRLAVGADVFKGPPEGLFGRYADKDRVYSELRYSY
;
A
#
# COMPACT_ATOMS: atom_id res chain seq x y z
N MET A 1 -53.07 43.61 24.48
CA MET A 1 -52.48 44.62 23.59
C MET A 1 -51.00 44.17 23.31
N ALA A 2 -50.79 43.44 22.27
CA ALA A 2 -50.21 43.82 20.97
C ALA A 2 -48.83 44.46 21.17
N ASN A 3 -47.75 43.89 20.66
CA ASN A 3 -47.41 43.73 19.25
C ASN A 3 -46.14 42.91 19.01
N ASP A 4 -46.27 42.11 18.09
CA ASP A 4 -45.36 41.32 17.30
C ASP A 4 -44.22 42.12 16.63
N LYS A 5 -42.99 41.61 16.57
CA LYS A 5 -42.03 41.92 15.50
C LYS A 5 -41.07 40.75 15.21
N ASN A 6 -41.48 40.00 14.22
CA ASN A 6 -40.64 39.11 13.38
C ASN A 6 -39.31 39.75 13.00
N ARG A 7 -38.20 39.05 13.23
CA ARG A 7 -36.95 39.20 12.46
C ARG A 7 -36.63 37.88 11.74
N ARG A 8 -36.95 37.85 10.48
CA ARG A 8 -36.49 36.85 9.50
C ARG A 8 -34.97 37.00 9.28
N LEU A 9 -34.19 36.04 9.68
CA LEU A 9 -32.80 35.85 9.21
C LEU A 9 -32.85 35.15 7.86
N ARG A 10 -32.38 35.82 6.82
CA ARG A 10 -32.18 35.32 5.48
C ARG A 10 -31.09 34.25 5.52
N ARG A 11 -31.44 33.01 5.16
CA ARG A 11 -30.51 31.96 4.77
C ARG A 11 -30.12 32.20 3.32
N GLN A 12 -28.85 32.40 3.07
CA GLN A 12 -28.27 32.27 1.73
C GLN A 12 -28.02 30.81 1.41
N PRO A 13 -28.23 30.34 0.16
CA PRO A 13 -28.00 28.96 -0.21
C PRO A 13 -26.52 28.75 -0.51
N LEU A 14 -25.90 27.78 0.17
CA LEU A 14 -24.63 27.18 -0.27
C LEU A 14 -24.91 26.34 -1.51
N PHE A 15 -24.10 26.56 -2.55
CA PHE A 15 -24.10 25.88 -3.82
C PHE A 15 -23.98 24.37 -3.64
N GLY A 16 -25.04 23.64 -3.98
CA GLY A 16 -25.02 22.23 -4.18
C GLY A 16 -24.67 21.91 -5.63
N LEU A 17 -23.50 21.31 -5.86
CA LEU A 17 -23.19 20.64 -7.13
C LEU A 17 -23.62 19.17 -6.98
N VAL A 18 -24.85 18.87 -7.38
CA VAL A 18 -25.36 17.49 -7.49
C VAL A 18 -25.11 17.03 -8.92
N LEU A 19 -24.20 16.10 -9.11
CA LEU A 19 -24.12 15.28 -10.32
C LEU A 19 -25.11 14.11 -10.16
N ALA A 20 -26.26 14.24 -10.84
CA ALA A 20 -27.22 13.16 -10.97
C ALA A 20 -26.71 12.12 -11.98
N LEU A 21 -26.36 10.93 -11.52
CA LEU A 21 -26.25 9.75 -12.37
C LEU A 21 -27.42 8.82 -12.04
N GLY A 22 -28.22 8.55 -13.06
CA GLY A 22 -29.48 7.83 -12.98
C GLY A 22 -29.32 6.39 -12.53
N ALA A 23 -30.16 6.00 -11.58
CA ALA A 23 -30.35 4.64 -11.16
C ALA A 23 -31.23 3.90 -12.16
N ALA A 24 -30.70 2.87 -12.80
CA ALA A 24 -31.48 1.82 -13.44
C ALA A 24 -31.54 0.63 -12.49
N SER A 25 -32.68 0.43 -11.84
CA SER A 25 -32.97 -0.74 -11.03
C SER A 25 -33.21 -1.96 -11.93
N VAL A 26 -32.36 -2.96 -11.82
CA VAL A 26 -32.63 -4.31 -12.31
C VAL A 26 -32.76 -5.22 -11.09
N TRP A 27 -33.92 -5.79 -10.92
CA TRP A 27 -34.22 -6.84 -9.95
C TRP A 27 -33.50 -8.11 -10.38
N ALA A 28 -32.67 -8.68 -9.52
CA ALA A 28 -32.14 -10.03 -9.65
C ALA A 28 -32.53 -10.84 -8.41
N ASP A 29 -32.95 -12.09 -8.68
CA ASP A 29 -33.51 -13.09 -7.78
C ASP A 29 -32.51 -13.51 -6.67
N PRO A 30 -32.98 -13.79 -5.44
CA PRO A 30 -32.09 -14.22 -4.36
C PRO A 30 -32.02 -15.75 -4.30
N ALA A 31 -31.09 -16.36 -4.99
CA ALA A 31 -30.71 -17.75 -4.76
C ALA A 31 -29.28 -17.96 -5.26
N ASP A 32 -28.33 -17.78 -4.35
CA ASP A 32 -27.11 -18.59 -4.18
C ASP A 32 -26.20 -17.90 -3.14
N ASN A 33 -26.43 -18.23 -1.87
CA ASN A 33 -25.58 -17.81 -0.76
C ASN A 33 -24.38 -18.77 -0.64
N ALA A 34 -23.37 -18.62 -1.48
CA ALA A 34 -22.03 -19.11 -1.21
C ALA A 34 -21.14 -17.91 -0.82
N LEU A 35 -20.75 -17.80 0.43
CA LEU A 35 -19.85 -16.77 0.93
C LEU A 35 -18.44 -17.05 0.41
N VAL A 36 -18.03 -16.26 -0.55
CA VAL A 36 -16.71 -16.33 -1.18
C VAL A 36 -15.77 -15.35 -0.50
N LEU A 37 -14.64 -15.83 0.01
CA LEU A 37 -13.60 -15.00 0.60
C LEU A 37 -12.41 -14.93 -0.36
N PRO A 38 -12.20 -13.83 -1.10
CA PRO A 38 -10.97 -13.68 -1.87
C PRO A 38 -9.79 -13.37 -0.96
N THR A 39 -8.63 -13.88 -1.31
CA THR A 39 -7.35 -13.49 -0.72
C THR A 39 -7.03 -12.06 -1.14
N PRO A 40 -6.88 -11.10 -0.22
CA PRO A 40 -6.43 -9.76 -0.58
C PRO A 40 -4.93 -9.80 -0.84
N THR A 41 -4.52 -9.65 -2.08
CA THR A 41 -3.11 -9.56 -2.45
C THR A 41 -2.78 -8.32 -3.28
N PHE A 42 -3.65 -7.33 -3.29
CA PHE A 42 -3.41 -6.11 -4.04
C PHE A 42 -3.16 -4.94 -3.08
N GLY A 43 -1.91 -4.53 -2.98
CA GLY A 43 -1.58 -3.23 -2.40
C GLY A 43 -1.59 -2.17 -3.51
N VAL A 44 -2.01 -0.96 -3.23
CA VAL A 44 -2.02 0.16 -4.17
C VAL A 44 -1.30 1.35 -3.55
N ASP A 45 -0.27 1.86 -4.23
CA ASP A 45 0.39 3.12 -3.85
C ASP A 45 -0.29 4.31 -4.55
N LEU A 46 -0.84 5.18 -3.77
CA LEU A 46 -1.58 6.34 -4.24
C LEU A 46 -0.81 7.65 -3.99
N SER A 47 0.39 7.55 -3.42
CA SER A 47 1.14 8.73 -2.96
C SER A 47 2.20 9.23 -3.95
N ARG A 48 2.60 8.40 -4.93
CA ARG A 48 3.66 8.82 -5.86
C ARG A 48 3.12 9.50 -7.11
N PRO A 49 3.39 10.79 -7.31
CA PRO A 49 3.48 11.33 -8.66
C PRO A 49 4.66 10.61 -9.37
N SER A 50 4.45 10.18 -10.61
CA SER A 50 5.51 9.55 -11.40
C SER A 50 6.75 10.45 -11.39
N ALA A 51 7.94 9.85 -11.17
CA ALA A 51 9.20 10.57 -11.16
C ALA A 51 9.30 11.47 -12.40
N SER A 52 9.61 12.75 -12.19
CA SER A 52 9.91 13.67 -13.28
C SER A 52 11.18 13.17 -13.98
N SER A 53 11.06 12.82 -15.26
CA SER A 53 12.19 12.54 -16.13
C SER A 53 13.25 13.63 -16.00
N PRO A 54 14.53 13.32 -15.82
CA PRO A 54 15.58 14.32 -15.88
C PRO A 54 15.58 14.95 -17.29
N LYS A 55 15.50 16.26 -17.37
CA LYS A 55 15.66 17.01 -18.62
C LYS A 55 17.05 16.70 -19.18
N VAL A 56 17.12 16.00 -20.29
CA VAL A 56 18.35 15.84 -21.07
C VAL A 56 18.68 17.16 -21.72
N GLY A 57 19.68 17.86 -21.18
CA GLY A 57 20.35 18.97 -21.86
C GLY A 57 21.29 18.44 -22.93
N PRO A 58 21.64 19.23 -23.96
CA PRO A 58 22.45 18.76 -25.08
C PRO A 58 23.87 18.35 -24.60
N LEU A 59 24.37 17.22 -25.14
CA LEU A 59 25.72 16.71 -24.93
C LEU A 59 26.79 17.78 -25.20
N ALA A 60 27.55 18.10 -24.18
CA ALA A 60 28.90 18.69 -24.33
C ALA A 60 29.91 17.66 -23.85
N ALA A 61 31.02 17.59 -24.61
CA ALA A 61 32.03 16.55 -24.65
C ALA A 61 32.65 16.16 -23.29
N ALA A 62 33.08 14.91 -23.28
CA ALA A 62 33.78 14.22 -22.22
C ALA A 62 34.93 15.03 -21.58
N ASP A 63 34.95 15.01 -20.25
CA ASP A 63 36.15 14.72 -19.46
C ASP A 63 35.79 14.44 -17.99
N GLU A 64 36.48 13.48 -17.42
CA GLU A 64 36.53 13.05 -16.02
C GLU A 64 35.30 12.34 -15.43
N ALA A 65 35.36 11.01 -15.49
CA ALA A 65 34.59 10.10 -14.68
C ALA A 65 34.83 10.35 -13.17
N LYS A 66 33.98 11.14 -12.54
CA LYS A 66 33.73 11.08 -11.09
C LYS A 66 32.58 10.15 -10.88
N SER A 67 32.78 9.13 -10.03
CA SER A 67 31.77 8.19 -9.57
C SER A 67 30.44 8.90 -9.30
N GLY A 68 29.45 8.72 -10.16
CA GLY A 68 28.11 9.19 -9.93
C GLY A 68 27.60 8.56 -8.62
N SER A 69 27.15 9.40 -7.71
CA SER A 69 26.61 8.96 -6.43
C SER A 69 25.39 8.08 -6.71
N ARG A 70 25.28 6.96 -5.99
CA ARG A 70 24.15 6.03 -5.93
C ARG A 70 22.81 6.76 -5.83
N ASP A 71 22.78 7.86 -5.08
CA ASP A 71 21.62 8.73 -4.85
C ASP A 71 21.09 9.40 -6.16
N ALA A 72 21.89 9.41 -7.23
CA ALA A 72 21.49 9.97 -8.54
C ALA A 72 20.92 8.92 -9.52
N LEU A 73 21.23 7.63 -9.33
CA LEU A 73 20.77 6.54 -10.19
C LEU A 73 19.61 5.73 -9.59
N PHE A 74 19.55 5.69 -8.25
CA PHE A 74 18.54 4.91 -7.51
C PHE A 74 18.04 5.74 -6.32
N GLY A 75 17.61 6.99 -6.59
CA GLY A 75 17.20 7.92 -5.55
C GLY A 75 16.18 7.28 -4.59
N ASP A 76 16.51 7.31 -3.31
CA ASP A 76 15.52 7.26 -2.26
C ASP A 76 14.72 8.58 -2.39
N ASP A 77 13.63 8.55 -3.20
CA ASP A 77 12.78 9.71 -3.51
C ASP A 77 11.89 10.13 -2.34
N ASP A 78 12.40 10.02 -1.10
CA ASP A 78 11.64 10.40 0.10
C ASP A 78 11.60 11.91 0.36
N ASP A 79 12.18 12.77 -0.49
CA ASP A 79 12.41 14.18 -0.13
C ASP A 79 12.03 15.26 -1.18
N ASP A 80 11.16 15.03 -2.17
CA ASP A 80 10.91 16.05 -3.21
C ASP A 80 9.55 16.76 -3.14
N ALA A 81 9.30 17.44 -2.00
CA ALA A 81 8.35 18.56 -2.00
C ALA A 81 8.97 19.90 -1.56
N ALA A 82 10.28 20.00 -1.39
CA ALA A 82 10.91 21.24 -0.88
C ALA A 82 12.36 21.44 -1.34
N SER A 83 12.71 21.20 -2.61
CA SER A 83 14.08 21.50 -3.05
C SER A 83 14.12 22.58 -4.13
N ALA A 84 14.24 23.82 -3.68
CA ALA A 84 14.89 24.90 -4.42
C ALA A 84 15.81 25.65 -3.46
N ALA A 85 16.90 25.02 -3.04
CA ALA A 85 18.16 25.64 -2.59
C ALA A 85 19.04 24.55 -1.95
N GLN A 86 19.84 23.86 -2.75
CA GLN A 86 20.90 22.99 -2.23
C GLN A 86 21.95 23.81 -1.51
N LYS A 87 21.88 23.79 -0.19
CA LYS A 87 23.02 24.05 0.68
C LYS A 87 23.65 22.71 1.01
N ALA A 88 24.94 22.55 0.79
CA ALA A 88 25.69 21.35 1.14
C ALA A 88 25.31 20.85 2.55
N PRO A 89 25.20 19.54 2.79
CA PRO A 89 24.79 19.02 4.09
C PRO A 89 25.79 19.41 5.15
N ALA A 90 25.36 20.21 6.12
CA ALA A 90 26.12 20.46 7.33
C ALA A 90 26.34 19.11 8.05
N ALA A 91 27.58 18.90 8.54
CA ALA A 91 27.91 17.75 9.38
C ALA A 91 27.19 17.87 10.73
N GLY A 92 25.96 17.34 10.80
CA GLY A 92 25.14 17.36 12.01
C GLY A 92 23.71 17.02 11.64
N GLY A 93 23.24 15.82 12.02
CA GLY A 93 21.92 15.29 11.67
C GLY A 93 20.80 16.16 12.20
N GLY A 94 20.14 16.92 11.32
CA GLY A 94 18.88 17.56 11.63
C GLY A 94 17.79 16.50 11.79
N VAL A 95 16.79 16.76 12.65
CA VAL A 95 15.58 15.94 12.70
C VAL A 95 14.66 16.41 11.58
N LYS A 96 14.21 15.48 10.74
CA LYS A 96 13.22 15.68 9.68
C LYS A 96 11.97 14.87 10.02
N GLY A 97 10.83 15.25 9.47
CA GLY A 97 9.64 14.50 9.64
C GLY A 97 8.37 15.31 9.43
N PHE A 98 7.25 14.75 9.88
CA PHE A 98 5.97 15.43 9.81
C PHE A 98 5.10 15.16 11.04
N LEU A 99 4.20 16.08 11.29
CA LEU A 99 3.05 15.92 12.14
C LEU A 99 1.80 15.90 11.24
N GLN A 100 0.94 14.92 11.43
CA GLN A 100 -0.29 14.77 10.66
C GLN A 100 -1.47 14.61 11.59
N PHE A 101 -2.56 15.29 11.24
CA PHE A 101 -3.85 15.13 11.87
C PHE A 101 -4.85 14.72 10.79
N GLU A 102 -5.60 13.63 11.02
CA GLU A 102 -6.52 13.07 10.05
C GLU A 102 -7.86 12.77 10.70
N LEU A 103 -8.93 13.23 10.06
CA LEU A 103 -10.32 12.94 10.43
C LEU A 103 -10.99 12.18 9.30
N ALA A 104 -11.70 11.10 9.61
CA ALA A 104 -12.52 10.40 8.64
C ALA A 104 -13.89 10.05 9.27
N ARG A 105 -14.94 10.17 8.44
CA ARG A 105 -16.31 9.82 8.82
C ARG A 105 -16.92 8.91 7.77
N ALA A 106 -17.28 7.70 8.18
CA ALA A 106 -18.15 6.82 7.41
C ALA A 106 -19.56 7.42 7.38
N TYR A 107 -20.17 7.48 6.18
CA TYR A 107 -21.51 8.08 6.02
C TYR A 107 -22.58 7.05 5.67
N GLU A 108 -22.21 5.83 5.31
CA GLU A 108 -23.13 4.70 5.20
C GLU A 108 -23.63 4.26 6.58
N ASP A 109 -24.74 3.55 6.62
CA ASP A 109 -25.38 3.15 7.88
C ASP A 109 -24.72 1.90 8.49
N PRO A 110 -24.27 1.94 9.74
CA PRO A 110 -24.37 3.01 10.73
C PRO A 110 -23.28 4.10 10.57
N ALA A 111 -23.69 5.34 10.30
CA ALA A 111 -22.79 6.46 10.11
C ALA A 111 -22.02 6.81 11.40
N HIS A 112 -20.69 6.84 11.34
CA HIS A 112 -19.83 7.06 12.51
C HIS A 112 -18.50 7.72 12.14
N TRP A 113 -17.79 8.21 13.15
CA TRP A 113 -16.40 8.61 12.98
C TRP A 113 -15.53 7.36 12.90
N SER A 114 -14.81 7.18 11.79
CA SER A 114 -13.94 6.03 11.56
C SER A 114 -12.48 6.32 11.89
N LYS A 115 -12.10 7.61 12.02
CA LYS A 115 -10.71 8.00 12.32
C LYS A 115 -10.63 9.39 12.94
N MET A 116 -9.74 9.56 13.93
CA MET A 116 -9.31 10.83 14.53
C MET A 116 -7.83 10.71 14.91
N LEU A 117 -6.98 10.51 13.89
CA LEU A 117 -5.59 10.15 14.05
C LEU A 117 -4.72 11.39 14.21
N THR A 118 -3.82 11.33 15.18
CA THR A 118 -2.64 12.19 15.29
C THR A 118 -1.40 11.32 15.08
N ARG A 119 -0.59 11.66 14.10
CA ARG A 119 0.66 10.97 13.74
C ARG A 119 1.84 11.90 13.85
N ALA A 120 2.94 11.42 14.45
CA ALA A 120 4.26 12.02 14.40
C ALA A 120 5.23 11.01 13.78
N ASP A 121 5.82 11.33 12.64
CA ASP A 121 6.87 10.54 12.00
C ASP A 121 8.16 11.36 11.99
N LEU A 122 9.20 10.84 12.65
CA LEU A 122 10.45 11.56 12.88
C LEU A 122 11.63 10.70 12.44
N SER A 123 12.57 11.31 11.76
CA SER A 123 13.82 10.67 11.37
C SER A 123 15.01 11.57 11.52
N SER A 124 16.16 10.98 11.71
CA SER A 124 17.45 11.64 11.68
C SER A 124 18.47 10.73 11.00
N GLN A 125 19.37 11.33 10.23
CA GLN A 125 20.41 10.59 9.53
C GLN A 125 21.73 11.36 9.57
N GLY A 126 22.84 10.64 9.44
CA GLY A 126 24.17 11.26 9.51
C GLY A 126 25.28 10.33 9.07
N LYS A 127 26.51 10.78 9.21
CA LYS A 127 27.73 10.03 8.87
C LYS A 127 28.54 9.73 10.14
N LEU A 128 29.11 8.53 10.22
CA LEU A 128 30.05 8.08 11.24
C LEU A 128 31.43 7.90 10.58
N GLY A 129 32.11 9.03 10.24
CA GLY A 129 33.37 9.00 9.47
C GLY A 129 33.18 8.74 7.98
N ASP A 130 34.26 8.37 7.29
CA ASP A 130 34.23 8.09 5.86
C ASP A 130 33.60 6.72 5.58
N GLY A 131 32.63 6.68 4.67
CA GLY A 131 32.01 5.44 4.17
C GLY A 131 30.92 4.83 5.06
N VAL A 132 30.62 5.38 6.25
CA VAL A 132 29.55 4.87 7.12
C VAL A 132 28.48 5.93 7.31
N LYS A 133 27.25 5.58 6.94
CA LYS A 133 26.04 6.40 7.15
C LYS A 133 25.11 5.68 8.14
N TRP A 134 24.25 6.42 8.81
CA TRP A 134 23.22 5.89 9.68
C TRP A 134 21.90 6.62 9.48
N LYS A 135 20.81 5.93 9.67
CA LYS A 135 19.44 6.49 9.73
C LYS A 135 18.73 5.92 10.96
N LEU A 136 18.01 6.78 11.67
CA LEU A 136 17.13 6.41 12.79
C LEU A 136 15.79 7.07 12.57
N GLY A 137 14.70 6.30 12.70
CA GLY A 137 13.35 6.79 12.51
C GLY A 137 12.35 6.11 13.45
N ALA A 138 11.36 6.88 13.88
CA ALA A 138 10.27 6.40 14.71
C ALA A 138 8.96 7.10 14.33
N ARG A 139 7.85 6.37 14.46
CA ARG A 139 6.49 6.88 14.26
C ARG A 139 5.65 6.62 15.49
N MET A 140 4.89 7.62 15.88
CA MET A 140 3.86 7.53 16.92
C MET A 140 2.51 7.86 16.32
N ASP A 141 1.56 6.97 16.48
CA ASP A 141 0.18 7.11 16.07
C ASP A 141 -0.73 7.08 17.30
N TYR A 142 -1.65 8.03 17.39
CA TYR A 142 -2.70 8.03 18.39
C TYR A 142 -4.04 8.34 17.73
N ASP A 143 -4.97 7.40 17.78
CA ASP A 143 -6.31 7.59 17.22
C ASP A 143 -7.34 7.74 18.36
N ALA A 144 -7.81 8.98 18.50
CA ALA A 144 -8.76 9.34 19.53
C ALA A 144 -10.16 8.72 19.32
N VAL A 145 -10.48 8.26 18.11
CA VAL A 145 -11.80 7.65 17.80
C VAL A 145 -12.10 6.49 18.74
N PHE A 146 -11.07 5.71 19.09
CA PHE A 146 -11.19 4.55 19.98
C PHE A 146 -11.34 4.89 21.49
N GLY A 147 -11.35 6.17 21.83
CA GLY A 147 -11.55 6.66 23.20
C GLY A 147 -12.80 7.51 23.40
N ILE A 148 -13.44 7.95 22.31
CA ILE A 148 -14.58 8.87 22.37
C ILE A 148 -15.93 8.21 22.08
N ASN A 149 -15.95 6.98 21.56
CA ASN A 149 -17.14 6.20 21.30
C ASN A 149 -16.91 4.72 21.59
N ASP A 150 -18.00 3.99 21.77
CA ASP A 150 -18.01 2.54 22.02
C ASP A 150 -18.39 1.75 20.74
N PHE A 151 -18.20 2.35 19.56
CA PHE A 151 -18.54 1.71 18.29
C PHE A 151 -17.70 0.47 18.01
N TYR A 152 -16.40 0.54 18.32
CA TYR A 152 -15.47 -0.55 18.06
C TYR A 152 -15.29 -1.47 19.28
N PRO A 153 -15.12 -2.79 19.05
CA PRO A 153 -14.76 -3.72 20.12
C PRO A 153 -13.47 -3.32 20.85
N GLY A 154 -13.36 -3.64 22.13
CA GLY A 154 -12.15 -3.34 22.93
C GLY A 154 -10.86 -3.87 22.31
N ALA A 155 -10.87 -5.07 21.71
CA ALA A 155 -9.72 -5.63 21.03
C ALA A 155 -9.22 -4.80 19.83
N VAL A 156 -10.14 -4.12 19.12
CA VAL A 156 -9.80 -3.19 18.04
C VAL A 156 -9.19 -1.92 18.62
N ALA A 157 -9.81 -1.36 19.66
CA ALA A 157 -9.31 -0.16 20.34
C ALA A 157 -7.89 -0.39 20.91
N ASP A 158 -7.64 -1.54 21.53
CA ASP A 158 -6.32 -1.89 22.08
C ASP A 158 -5.25 -2.05 20.97
N ASN A 159 -5.65 -2.51 19.78
CA ASN A 159 -4.76 -2.72 18.63
C ASN A 159 -4.46 -1.43 17.85
N GLN A 160 -5.39 -0.47 17.79
CA GLN A 160 -5.30 0.67 16.86
C GLN A 160 -5.24 2.04 17.54
N ARG A 161 -5.62 2.17 18.83
CA ARG A 161 -5.66 3.45 19.52
C ARG A 161 -4.30 4.12 19.68
N PHE A 162 -3.27 3.35 19.99
CA PHE A 162 -1.92 3.86 20.18
C PHE A 162 -0.90 2.89 19.60
N ASN A 163 -0.01 3.41 18.76
CA ASN A 163 1.06 2.63 18.17
C ASN A 163 2.37 3.43 18.17
N LEU A 164 3.45 2.82 18.62
CA LEU A 164 4.80 3.36 18.54
C LEU A 164 5.67 2.37 17.78
N THR A 165 6.13 2.78 16.58
CA THR A 165 6.88 1.90 15.68
C THR A 165 8.25 2.48 15.37
N LEU A 166 9.25 1.60 15.36
CA LEU A 166 10.53 1.92 14.74
C LEU A 166 10.37 1.84 13.21
N ARG A 167 10.70 2.93 12.56
CA ARG A 167 10.71 3.03 11.10
C ARG A 167 12.06 2.52 10.59
N GLU A 168 12.73 3.23 9.70
CA GLU A 168 14.05 2.84 9.25
C GLU A 168 15.12 3.12 10.31
N ASN A 169 15.87 2.10 10.67
CA ASN A 169 16.94 2.17 11.67
C ASN A 169 18.08 1.27 11.21
N TYR A 170 19.04 1.83 10.48
CA TYR A 170 20.10 1.05 9.86
C TYR A 170 21.46 1.76 9.82
N LEU A 171 22.49 0.98 9.59
CA LEU A 171 23.82 1.39 9.19
C LEU A 171 24.04 1.06 7.72
N ASP A 172 24.65 1.99 6.99
CA ASP A 172 25.01 1.84 5.58
C ASP A 172 26.52 2.02 5.43
N VAL A 173 27.20 1.02 4.87
CA VAL A 173 28.66 0.93 4.79
C VAL A 173 29.09 0.72 3.35
N GLY A 174 29.71 1.73 2.72
CA GLY A 174 30.26 1.65 1.37
C GLY A 174 31.70 1.13 1.37
N ALA A 175 32.02 0.17 0.50
CA ALA A 175 33.35 -0.40 0.34
C ALA A 175 33.65 -0.72 -1.14
N GLY A 176 34.24 0.24 -1.86
CA GLY A 176 34.50 0.11 -3.31
C GLY A 176 33.19 0.03 -4.10
N ASP A 177 33.02 -1.03 -4.88
CA ASP A 177 31.81 -1.30 -5.68
C ASP A 177 30.70 -1.96 -4.86
N TRP A 178 30.87 -2.09 -3.55
CA TRP A 178 29.92 -2.72 -2.65
C TRP A 178 29.31 -1.71 -1.65
N ASP A 179 28.01 -1.84 -1.44
CA ASP A 179 27.28 -1.21 -0.34
C ASP A 179 26.62 -2.26 0.55
N PHE A 180 26.77 -2.11 1.85
CA PHE A 180 26.18 -3.01 2.86
C PHE A 180 25.23 -2.23 3.75
N ARG A 181 23.96 -2.62 3.80
CA ARG A 181 23.00 -2.01 4.71
C ARG A 181 22.50 -3.04 5.72
N LEU A 182 22.64 -2.71 7.01
CA LEU A 182 22.32 -3.58 8.13
C LEU A 182 21.34 -2.89 9.07
N GLY A 183 20.19 -3.50 9.34
CA GLY A 183 19.21 -2.97 10.28
C GLY A 183 17.79 -3.01 9.73
N LYS A 184 16.91 -2.22 10.35
CA LYS A 184 15.51 -2.11 9.94
C LYS A 184 15.40 -1.15 8.76
N GLN A 185 14.97 -1.63 7.60
CA GLN A 185 15.01 -0.90 6.33
C GLN A 185 13.87 -1.28 5.40
N HIS A 186 13.46 -0.34 4.54
CA HIS A 186 12.61 -0.66 3.41
C HIS A 186 13.43 -1.33 2.30
N VAL A 187 12.85 -2.37 1.69
CA VAL A 187 13.40 -3.05 0.52
C VAL A 187 12.29 -3.13 -0.53
N VAL A 188 12.43 -2.40 -1.61
CA VAL A 188 11.41 -2.26 -2.66
C VAL A 188 11.95 -2.81 -3.96
N TRP A 189 11.32 -3.84 -4.50
CA TRP A 189 11.72 -4.47 -5.76
C TRP A 189 10.76 -4.17 -6.92
N GLY A 190 9.54 -3.71 -6.64
CA GLY A 190 8.55 -3.32 -7.64
C GLY A 190 8.79 -1.93 -8.23
N GLU A 191 8.38 -1.76 -9.47
CA GLU A 191 8.51 -0.51 -10.26
C GLU A 191 7.15 0.16 -10.51
N MET A 192 6.04 -0.55 -10.27
CA MET A 192 4.70 -0.06 -10.58
C MET A 192 4.21 0.95 -9.55
N VAL A 193 3.59 2.00 -10.02
CA VAL A 193 2.88 2.97 -9.17
C VAL A 193 1.50 2.38 -8.87
N GLY A 194 1.22 2.15 -7.60
CA GLY A 194 -0.11 1.80 -7.18
C GLY A 194 -0.46 0.31 -7.16
N LEU A 195 0.29 -0.57 -7.82
CA LEU A 195 0.14 -2.02 -7.77
C LEU A 195 1.48 -2.65 -7.41
N PHE A 196 1.48 -3.66 -6.54
CA PHE A 196 2.71 -4.15 -5.89
C PHE A 196 2.97 -5.63 -6.11
N PHE A 197 2.89 -6.09 -7.34
CA PHE A 197 3.14 -7.51 -7.57
C PHE A 197 4.60 -7.88 -7.33
N ALA A 198 5.55 -7.02 -7.77
CA ALA A 198 6.97 -7.25 -7.58
C ALA A 198 7.53 -6.70 -6.25
N ASP A 199 6.76 -5.93 -5.47
CA ASP A 199 7.15 -5.52 -4.12
C ASP A 199 6.87 -6.65 -3.10
N VAL A 200 7.56 -7.78 -3.31
CA VAL A 200 7.37 -9.05 -2.58
C VAL A 200 8.00 -9.06 -1.19
N VAL A 201 8.88 -8.10 -0.89
CA VAL A 201 9.66 -8.07 0.36
C VAL A 201 8.96 -7.25 1.44
N SER A 202 8.29 -6.16 1.07
CA SER A 202 7.72 -5.20 2.01
C SER A 202 6.45 -5.72 2.67
N ALA A 203 6.46 -5.91 4.00
CA ALA A 203 5.23 -6.04 4.76
C ALA A 203 4.49 -4.70 4.86
N ARG A 204 3.18 -4.73 5.12
CA ARG A 204 2.31 -3.54 5.11
C ARG A 204 1.38 -3.50 6.30
N ASP A 205 1.11 -2.30 6.78
CA ASP A 205 0.02 -2.02 7.69
C ASP A 205 -1.29 -1.91 6.90
N MET A 206 -2.06 -3.01 6.88
CA MET A 206 -3.31 -3.16 6.15
C MET A 206 -4.54 -2.91 7.04
N ARG A 207 -4.37 -2.38 8.27
CA ARG A 207 -5.48 -2.10 9.20
C ARG A 207 -6.48 -1.09 8.65
N GLU A 208 -6.05 -0.28 7.69
CA GLU A 208 -6.89 0.60 6.88
C GLU A 208 -6.96 0.19 5.41
N PHE A 209 -6.86 -1.12 5.13
CA PHE A 209 -6.84 -1.65 3.78
C PHE A 209 -5.69 -1.00 2.96
N ILE A 210 -5.98 -0.47 1.77
CA ILE A 210 -5.01 0.20 0.87
C ILE A 210 -5.19 1.72 0.85
N LEU A 211 -5.83 2.30 1.87
CA LEU A 211 -6.21 3.71 1.86
C LEU A 211 -5.09 4.68 2.26
N PRO A 212 -4.18 4.35 3.22
CA PRO A 212 -3.06 5.25 3.52
C PRO A 212 -2.07 5.37 2.36
N GLU A 213 -1.27 6.43 2.36
CA GLU A 213 -0.12 6.56 1.47
C GLU A 213 0.83 5.38 1.66
N PHE A 214 1.45 4.91 0.55
CA PHE A 214 2.21 3.67 0.56
C PHE A 214 3.41 3.69 1.51
N ASP A 215 4.13 4.80 1.57
CA ASP A 215 5.26 4.98 2.49
C ASP A 215 4.81 4.93 3.96
N ILE A 216 3.55 5.29 4.20
CA ILE A 216 2.92 5.13 5.52
C ILE A 216 2.62 3.67 5.81
N MET A 217 2.12 2.92 4.82
CA MET A 217 1.73 1.51 4.96
C MET A 217 2.92 0.57 5.11
N ARG A 218 4.05 0.84 4.44
CA ARG A 218 5.21 -0.06 4.49
C ARG A 218 5.74 -0.25 5.90
N ILE A 219 5.98 -1.50 6.26
CA ILE A 219 6.63 -1.92 7.49
C ILE A 219 8.07 -2.32 7.14
N PRO A 220 9.10 -1.60 7.64
CA PRO A 220 10.48 -1.93 7.35
C PRO A 220 10.87 -3.31 7.88
N GLN A 221 11.70 -4.05 7.15
CA GLN A 221 12.21 -5.36 7.50
C GLN A 221 13.56 -5.27 8.23
N TRP A 222 13.79 -6.13 9.23
CA TRP A 222 15.13 -6.34 9.78
C TRP A 222 15.95 -7.15 8.79
N ALA A 223 16.88 -6.49 8.11
CA ALA A 223 17.59 -7.09 6.98
C ALA A 223 19.10 -6.81 7.01
N ALA A 224 19.85 -7.74 6.43
CA ALA A 224 21.18 -7.53 5.90
C ALA A 224 21.09 -7.52 4.37
N ARG A 225 21.49 -6.42 3.75
CA ARG A 225 21.51 -6.22 2.31
C ARG A 225 22.94 -5.94 1.86
N ALA A 226 23.37 -6.62 0.81
CA ALA A 226 24.64 -6.39 0.13
C ALA A 226 24.36 -6.07 -1.33
N GLU A 227 24.80 -4.92 -1.80
CA GLU A 227 24.62 -4.44 -3.16
C GLU A 227 25.95 -4.26 -3.85
N TYR A 228 26.03 -4.72 -5.08
CA TYR A 228 27.20 -4.60 -5.94
C TYR A 228 26.86 -3.80 -7.19
N PHE A 229 27.63 -2.76 -7.46
CA PHE A 229 27.46 -1.87 -8.61
C PHE A 229 28.67 -1.94 -9.52
N LYS A 230 28.43 -2.15 -10.80
CA LYS A 230 29.48 -2.09 -11.82
C LYS A 230 28.92 -1.68 -13.16
N ASP A 231 29.35 -0.55 -13.69
CA ASP A 231 28.85 0.05 -14.93
C ASP A 231 27.30 0.13 -14.91
N ASP A 232 26.63 -0.48 -15.88
CA ASP A 232 25.17 -0.53 -15.98
C ASP A 232 24.54 -1.72 -15.20
N PHE A 233 25.34 -2.47 -14.43
CA PHE A 233 24.89 -3.67 -13.71
C PHE A 233 24.83 -3.45 -12.22
N HIS A 234 23.72 -3.92 -11.62
CA HIS A 234 23.52 -3.93 -10.17
C HIS A 234 23.05 -5.31 -9.72
N ALA A 235 23.63 -5.80 -8.64
CA ALA A 235 23.22 -7.05 -7.99
C ALA A 235 22.95 -6.79 -6.51
N GLU A 236 21.86 -7.32 -6.00
CA GLU A 236 21.46 -7.23 -4.60
C GLU A 236 21.30 -8.62 -4.00
N LEU A 237 21.89 -8.84 -2.82
CA LEU A 237 21.69 -9.99 -1.98
C LEU A 237 20.97 -9.54 -0.71
N LEU A 238 19.89 -10.23 -0.35
CA LEU A 238 19.04 -9.91 0.78
C LEU A 238 18.91 -11.10 1.74
N TRP A 239 19.05 -10.83 3.03
CA TRP A 239 18.74 -11.77 4.09
C TRP A 239 17.93 -11.07 5.19
N ILE A 240 16.80 -11.66 5.57
CA ILE A 240 15.88 -11.17 6.59
C ILE A 240 15.81 -12.24 7.70
N PRO A 241 16.56 -12.08 8.79
CA PRO A 241 16.58 -13.05 9.90
C PRO A 241 15.29 -13.06 10.71
N VAL A 242 14.59 -11.94 10.78
CA VAL A 242 13.31 -11.77 11.48
C VAL A 242 12.36 -11.01 10.59
N ALA A 243 11.43 -11.72 9.97
CA ALA A 243 10.46 -11.12 9.07
C ALA A 243 9.39 -10.32 9.84
N SER A 244 8.95 -9.22 9.22
CA SER A 244 7.68 -8.55 9.55
C SER A 244 6.60 -9.06 8.60
N TYR A 245 5.35 -9.10 9.06
CA TYR A 245 4.19 -9.57 8.34
C TYR A 245 3.17 -8.45 8.18
N ASN A 246 2.19 -8.63 7.29
CA ASN A 246 1.13 -7.66 7.11
C ASN A 246 0.26 -7.57 8.37
N GLU A 247 0.05 -6.34 8.85
CA GLU A 247 -0.84 -6.07 9.98
C GLU A 247 -2.26 -5.87 9.46
N ILE A 248 -3.17 -6.80 9.76
CA ILE A 248 -4.56 -6.78 9.26
C ILE A 248 -5.59 -6.29 10.29
N GLY A 249 -5.16 -5.93 11.50
CA GLY A 249 -6.04 -5.52 12.58
C GLY A 249 -6.71 -6.69 13.32
N LYS A 250 -7.85 -6.40 13.97
CA LYS A 250 -8.62 -7.35 14.79
C LYS A 250 -10.06 -7.45 14.30
N PRO A 251 -10.75 -8.58 14.54
CA PRO A 251 -12.16 -8.74 14.18
C PRO A 251 -13.02 -7.60 14.73
N GLY A 252 -13.85 -7.01 13.85
CA GLY A 252 -14.65 -5.84 14.15
C GLY A 252 -13.97 -4.50 13.87
N ALA A 253 -12.72 -4.50 13.36
CA ALA A 253 -12.11 -3.30 12.79
C ALA A 253 -12.76 -2.94 11.46
N GLU A 254 -12.68 -1.65 11.09
CA GLU A 254 -13.32 -1.07 9.90
C GLU A 254 -12.98 -1.84 8.60
N PHE A 255 -11.71 -2.19 8.43
CA PHE A 255 -11.20 -2.86 7.24
C PHE A 255 -10.63 -4.25 7.54
N TYR A 256 -11.17 -4.96 8.53
CA TYR A 256 -10.73 -6.34 8.79
C TYR A 256 -11.05 -7.24 7.59
N PRO A 257 -10.04 -7.91 6.99
CA PRO A 257 -10.20 -8.51 5.66
C PRO A 257 -10.93 -9.86 5.67
N PHE A 258 -11.08 -10.49 6.84
CA PHE A 258 -11.61 -11.84 6.93
C PHE A 258 -13.01 -11.87 7.55
N VAL A 259 -13.98 -12.35 6.77
CA VAL A 259 -15.34 -12.63 7.25
C VAL A 259 -15.56 -14.15 7.14
N PRO A 260 -15.67 -14.85 8.27
CA PRO A 260 -15.92 -16.30 8.23
C PRO A 260 -17.26 -16.62 7.60
N PRO A 261 -17.37 -17.76 6.86
CA PRO A 261 -18.65 -18.20 6.31
C PRO A 261 -19.71 -18.36 7.40
N ALA A 262 -20.91 -17.84 7.14
CA ALA A 262 -22.04 -18.00 8.02
C ALA A 262 -22.58 -19.44 7.94
N ASN A 263 -22.41 -20.20 9.02
CA ASN A 263 -22.97 -21.56 9.13
C ASN A 263 -24.03 -21.58 10.23
N PRO A 264 -25.33 -21.73 9.89
CA PRO A 264 -26.39 -21.76 10.89
C PRO A 264 -26.15 -22.85 11.95
N GLY A 265 -26.20 -22.48 13.23
CA GLY A 265 -25.98 -23.38 14.36
C GLY A 265 -24.53 -23.70 14.67
N VAL A 266 -23.56 -23.09 13.97
CA VAL A 266 -22.14 -23.23 14.24
C VAL A 266 -21.58 -21.91 14.82
N THR A 267 -20.90 -22.01 15.95
CA THR A 267 -20.18 -20.90 16.56
C THR A 267 -18.81 -20.75 15.88
N THR A 268 -18.52 -19.55 15.39
CA THR A 268 -17.21 -19.23 14.81
C THR A 268 -16.33 -18.55 15.84
N GLN A 269 -15.08 -18.99 15.92
CA GLN A 269 -14.03 -18.40 16.76
C GLN A 269 -12.87 -17.95 15.86
N ILE A 270 -12.41 -16.71 16.03
CA ILE A 270 -11.18 -16.24 15.38
C ILE A 270 -10.09 -16.26 16.46
N ARG A 271 -9.06 -17.05 16.21
CA ARG A 271 -7.90 -17.18 17.10
C ARG A 271 -6.86 -16.10 16.82
N ASN A 272 -5.93 -15.93 17.76
CA ASN A 272 -4.76 -15.12 17.50
C ASN A 272 -3.95 -15.70 16.34
N GLU A 273 -3.29 -14.82 15.61
CA GLU A 273 -2.38 -15.16 14.53
C GLU A 273 -1.20 -16.00 15.06
N ASP A 274 -0.88 -17.08 14.34
CA ASP A 274 0.25 -17.97 14.61
C ASP A 274 1.45 -17.51 13.75
N LEU A 275 2.31 -16.71 14.35
CA LEU A 275 3.50 -16.19 13.67
C LEU A 275 4.62 -17.24 13.63
N PRO A 276 5.33 -17.38 12.50
CA PRO A 276 6.46 -18.28 12.40
C PRO A 276 7.52 -18.04 13.47
N SER A 277 8.02 -19.10 14.06
CA SER A 277 9.07 -19.02 15.08
C SER A 277 10.34 -18.36 14.53
N ARG A 278 11.04 -17.62 15.39
CA ARG A 278 12.32 -16.98 15.04
C ARG A 278 13.44 -18.02 14.96
N SER A 279 13.48 -18.78 13.88
CA SER A 279 14.46 -19.82 13.60
C SER A 279 15.13 -19.57 12.24
N ILE A 280 16.31 -20.14 12.01
CA ILE A 280 17.02 -20.04 10.72
C ILE A 280 16.16 -20.59 9.58
N ALA A 281 15.35 -21.62 9.84
CA ALA A 281 14.46 -22.21 8.84
C ALA A 281 13.38 -21.24 8.35
N ASN A 282 13.00 -20.24 9.16
CA ASN A 282 11.97 -19.26 8.87
C ASN A 282 12.54 -17.90 8.44
N THR A 283 13.85 -17.80 8.18
CA THR A 283 14.45 -16.59 7.61
C THR A 283 14.08 -16.45 6.14
N ASN A 284 13.98 -15.20 5.65
CA ASN A 284 13.74 -14.93 4.24
C ASN A 284 15.06 -14.52 3.57
N TYR A 285 15.21 -14.88 2.29
CA TYR A 285 16.41 -14.54 1.52
C TYR A 285 16.08 -14.41 0.04
N GLY A 286 16.85 -13.59 -0.64
CA GLY A 286 16.65 -13.37 -2.05
C GLY A 286 17.83 -12.73 -2.76
N VAL A 287 17.72 -12.69 -4.07
CA VAL A 287 18.66 -12.06 -4.98
C VAL A 287 17.88 -11.28 -6.02
N ARG A 288 18.34 -10.06 -6.33
CA ARG A 288 17.87 -9.25 -7.45
C ARG A 288 19.06 -8.86 -8.32
N LEU A 289 18.88 -8.94 -9.62
CA LEU A 289 19.84 -8.47 -10.63
C LEU A 289 19.13 -7.42 -11.48
N SER A 290 19.79 -6.31 -11.76
CA SER A 290 19.23 -5.26 -12.59
C SER A 290 20.26 -4.64 -13.52
N THR A 291 19.80 -4.06 -14.62
CA THR A 291 20.64 -3.36 -15.58
C THR A 291 19.88 -2.20 -16.22
N LEU A 292 20.55 -1.05 -16.34
CA LEU A 292 20.05 0.11 -17.07
C LEU A 292 20.83 0.25 -18.38
N LYS A 293 20.22 -0.16 -19.50
CA LYS A 293 20.90 -0.14 -20.79
C LYS A 293 20.03 0.46 -21.90
N ASN A 294 20.56 1.46 -22.62
CA ASN A 294 19.85 2.16 -23.70
C ASN A 294 18.48 2.74 -23.25
N GLY A 295 18.41 3.19 -21.97
CA GLY A 295 17.22 3.69 -21.33
C GLY A 295 16.15 2.63 -21.02
N TRP A 296 16.46 1.34 -21.10
CA TRP A 296 15.69 0.25 -20.53
C TRP A 296 16.20 -0.07 -19.13
N ASP A 297 15.33 -0.02 -18.16
CA ASP A 297 15.55 -0.55 -16.82
C ASP A 297 14.94 -1.95 -16.76
N LEU A 298 15.76 -2.93 -16.51
CA LEU A 298 15.38 -4.34 -16.49
C LEU A 298 15.85 -4.97 -15.19
N SER A 299 14.97 -5.66 -14.49
CA SER A 299 15.42 -6.47 -13.36
C SER A 299 14.77 -7.85 -13.33
N GLY A 300 15.42 -8.75 -12.61
CA GLY A 300 14.90 -10.08 -12.30
C GLY A 300 15.30 -10.48 -10.90
N PHE A 301 14.45 -11.23 -10.21
CA PHE A 301 14.70 -11.63 -8.83
C PHE A 301 14.20 -13.05 -8.52
N ALA A 302 14.79 -13.62 -7.49
CA ALA A 302 14.31 -14.83 -6.81
C ALA A 302 14.26 -14.56 -5.31
N TYR A 303 13.15 -14.91 -4.66
CA TYR A 303 12.90 -14.66 -3.24
C TYR A 303 12.20 -15.85 -2.59
N SER A 304 12.77 -16.36 -1.51
CA SER A 304 12.17 -17.42 -0.68
C SER A 304 11.83 -16.82 0.68
N SER A 305 10.57 -16.89 1.07
CA SER A 305 10.09 -16.22 2.27
C SER A 305 8.95 -16.98 2.94
N MET A 306 8.73 -16.69 4.21
CA MET A 306 7.40 -16.89 4.80
C MET A 306 6.47 -15.87 4.15
N ASP A 307 5.27 -16.29 3.73
CA ASP A 307 4.31 -15.37 3.09
C ASP A 307 3.99 -14.21 4.05
N ILE A 308 4.15 -12.98 3.58
CA ILE A 308 3.83 -11.78 4.38
C ILE A 308 2.34 -11.64 4.64
N GLU A 309 1.49 -12.26 3.80
CA GLU A 309 0.05 -12.24 3.95
C GLU A 309 -0.44 -13.42 4.80
N PRO A 310 -1.26 -13.18 5.83
CA PRO A 310 -1.83 -14.25 6.62
C PRO A 310 -2.92 -14.99 5.87
N THR A 311 -2.89 -16.32 5.92
CA THR A 311 -3.97 -17.19 5.44
C THR A 311 -4.71 -17.81 6.61
N PHE A 312 -6.05 -17.74 6.63
CA PHE A 312 -6.88 -18.24 7.73
C PHE A 312 -7.21 -19.71 7.53
N TYR A 313 -6.62 -20.55 8.37
CA TYR A 313 -6.86 -21.98 8.39
C TYR A 313 -8.08 -22.32 9.25
N ARG A 314 -8.97 -23.13 8.72
CA ARG A 314 -10.16 -23.62 9.41
C ARG A 314 -9.81 -24.83 10.28
N GLN A 315 -10.33 -24.85 11.50
CA GLN A 315 -10.19 -25.97 12.42
C GLN A 315 -11.55 -26.31 13.02
N THR A 316 -12.01 -27.55 12.85
CA THR A 316 -13.21 -28.04 13.53
C THR A 316 -12.86 -28.33 14.98
N VAL A 317 -13.41 -27.55 15.91
CA VAL A 317 -13.22 -27.69 17.35
C VAL A 317 -14.23 -28.67 17.94
N SER A 318 -15.49 -28.58 17.47
CA SER A 318 -16.59 -29.50 17.81
C SER A 318 -17.64 -29.50 16.70
N ALA A 319 -18.65 -30.33 16.81
CA ALA A 319 -19.77 -30.36 15.85
C ALA A 319 -20.50 -29.00 15.72
N ALA A 320 -20.41 -28.14 16.73
CA ALA A 320 -21.07 -26.84 16.79
C ALA A 320 -20.07 -25.66 16.83
N THR A 321 -18.78 -25.90 16.63
CA THR A 321 -17.74 -24.84 16.77
C THR A 321 -16.65 -25.03 15.74
N VAL A 322 -16.38 -23.97 14.96
CA VAL A 322 -15.27 -23.86 14.02
C VAL A 322 -14.38 -22.69 14.44
N ALA A 323 -13.07 -22.91 14.45
CA ALA A 323 -12.08 -21.86 14.68
C ALA A 323 -11.33 -21.54 13.38
N TYR A 324 -10.96 -20.28 13.25
CA TYR A 324 -10.05 -19.80 12.19
C TYR A 324 -8.80 -19.21 12.83
N GLU A 325 -7.65 -19.55 12.27
CA GLU A 325 -6.34 -19.13 12.76
C GLU A 325 -5.49 -18.64 11.58
N ALA A 326 -5.03 -17.41 11.64
CA ALA A 326 -4.16 -16.83 10.62
C ALA A 326 -2.75 -17.44 10.74
N ARG A 327 -2.18 -17.90 9.63
CA ARG A 327 -0.83 -18.52 9.55
C ARG A 327 -0.08 -18.02 8.32
N HIS A 328 1.24 -18.19 8.34
CA HIS A 328 2.16 -17.82 7.29
C HIS A 328 2.96 -19.04 6.83
N GLU A 329 2.80 -19.42 5.58
CA GLU A 329 3.51 -20.56 4.99
C GLU A 329 4.71 -20.10 4.16
N ARG A 330 5.64 -21.03 3.90
CA ARG A 330 6.77 -20.73 3.02
C ARG A 330 6.32 -20.72 1.56
N ILE A 331 6.77 -19.67 0.85
CA ILE A 331 6.56 -19.49 -0.58
C ILE A 331 7.88 -19.18 -1.27
N ASP A 332 7.96 -19.52 -2.56
CA ASP A 332 9.05 -19.13 -3.45
C ASP A 332 8.52 -18.24 -4.56
N GLN A 333 9.18 -17.11 -4.78
CA GLN A 333 8.76 -16.11 -5.77
C GLN A 333 9.90 -15.80 -6.75
N TYR A 334 9.56 -15.74 -8.02
CA TYR A 334 10.45 -15.38 -9.11
C TYR A 334 9.79 -14.30 -9.93
N GLY A 335 10.46 -13.17 -10.11
CA GLY A 335 9.84 -12.04 -10.80
C GLY A 335 10.80 -11.28 -11.68
N ALA A 336 10.22 -10.41 -12.50
CA ALA A 336 10.96 -9.49 -13.35
C ALA A 336 10.22 -8.17 -13.45
N THR A 337 10.98 -7.08 -13.63
CA THR A 337 10.45 -5.75 -13.90
C THR A 337 11.06 -5.17 -15.15
N ILE A 338 10.32 -4.31 -15.82
CA ILE A 338 10.77 -3.59 -17.02
C ILE A 338 10.23 -2.15 -16.95
N ALA A 339 11.11 -1.18 -17.20
CA ALA A 339 10.69 0.21 -17.40
C ALA A 339 11.41 0.83 -18.60
N LYS A 340 10.70 1.76 -19.28
CA LYS A 340 11.24 2.52 -20.41
C LYS A 340 10.60 3.89 -20.51
N ASP A 341 11.43 4.92 -20.50
CA ASP A 341 11.02 6.29 -20.78
C ASP A 341 11.07 6.58 -22.28
N PHE A 342 9.93 7.01 -22.85
CA PHE A 342 9.77 7.48 -24.24
C PHE A 342 9.53 9.01 -24.30
N GLY A 343 9.84 9.73 -23.21
CA GLY A 343 9.67 11.18 -23.08
C GLY A 343 8.32 11.58 -22.50
N SER A 344 7.24 11.61 -23.26
CA SER A 344 5.90 11.92 -22.77
C SER A 344 5.15 10.72 -22.19
N VAL A 345 5.68 9.52 -22.38
CA VAL A 345 5.09 8.25 -21.91
C VAL A 345 6.18 7.39 -21.29
N VAL A 346 5.95 6.89 -20.10
CA VAL A 346 6.81 5.87 -19.48
C VAL A 346 6.04 4.55 -19.45
N LEU A 347 6.63 3.53 -20.05
CA LEU A 347 6.14 2.15 -19.98
C LEU A 347 6.73 1.49 -18.74
N LYS A 348 5.91 0.81 -17.96
CA LYS A 348 6.32 -0.03 -16.84
C LYS A 348 5.62 -1.38 -16.92
N GLY A 349 6.31 -2.42 -16.51
CA GLY A 349 5.73 -3.75 -16.43
C GLY A 349 6.40 -4.56 -15.34
N GLU A 350 5.64 -5.40 -14.69
CA GLU A 350 6.16 -6.37 -13.72
C GLU A 350 5.39 -7.67 -13.77
N GLY A 351 6.08 -8.76 -13.43
CA GLY A 351 5.46 -10.08 -13.36
C GLY A 351 6.14 -10.92 -12.30
N VAL A 352 5.35 -11.68 -11.55
CA VAL A 352 5.81 -12.56 -10.46
C VAL A 352 5.13 -13.91 -10.57
N TYR A 353 5.92 -14.95 -10.61
CA TYR A 353 5.50 -16.32 -10.38
C TYR A 353 5.65 -16.63 -8.88
N THR A 354 4.57 -17.08 -8.23
CA THR A 354 4.57 -17.51 -6.83
C THR A 354 4.26 -18.99 -6.76
N HIS A 355 5.10 -19.74 -6.06
CA HIS A 355 4.93 -21.17 -5.79
C HIS A 355 4.50 -21.41 -4.34
N GLY A 356 3.46 -22.23 -4.15
CA GLY A 356 3.09 -22.76 -2.84
C GLY A 356 2.23 -21.85 -1.97
N ARG A 357 1.68 -20.74 -2.49
CA ARG A 357 0.78 -19.87 -1.71
C ARG A 357 -0.55 -20.56 -1.45
N GLN A 358 -1.09 -20.39 -0.24
CA GLN A 358 -2.36 -20.98 0.19
C GLN A 358 -3.54 -20.10 -0.23
N PHE A 359 -4.61 -20.72 -0.70
CA PHE A 359 -5.84 -20.06 -1.11
C PHE A 359 -7.05 -20.77 -0.54
N TYR A 360 -8.13 -20.03 -0.28
CA TYR A 360 -9.36 -20.54 0.30
C TYR A 360 -10.15 -21.40 -0.68
N VAL A 361 -10.74 -22.49 -0.15
CA VAL A 361 -11.64 -23.37 -0.88
C VAL A 361 -13.04 -23.38 -0.27
N SER A 362 -14.05 -23.62 -1.13
CA SER A 362 -15.46 -23.64 -0.73
C SER A 362 -15.90 -24.97 -0.14
N THR A 363 -15.16 -26.07 -0.40
CA THR A 363 -15.56 -27.43 -0.05
C THR A 363 -15.68 -27.62 1.47
N PRO A 364 -16.88 -27.94 2.00
CA PRO A 364 -17.07 -28.17 3.43
C PRO A 364 -16.28 -29.35 3.98
N GLY A 365 -15.98 -30.35 3.14
CA GLY A 365 -15.21 -31.56 3.51
C GLY A 365 -13.71 -31.34 3.59
N ASP A 366 -13.19 -30.25 3.09
CA ASP A 366 -11.80 -29.88 3.28
C ASP A 366 -11.54 -29.59 4.76
N SER A 367 -10.45 -30.17 5.31
CA SER A 367 -10.22 -30.15 6.77
C SER A 367 -9.77 -28.79 7.28
N ASP A 368 -8.98 -28.08 6.51
CA ASP A 368 -8.33 -26.80 6.89
C ASP A 368 -8.81 -25.59 6.05
N GLY A 369 -9.59 -25.82 5.01
CA GLY A 369 -10.24 -24.78 4.21
C GLY A 369 -9.32 -24.06 3.24
N VAL A 370 -8.11 -24.60 2.95
CA VAL A 370 -7.11 -23.98 2.08
C VAL A 370 -6.45 -25.01 1.17
N VAL A 371 -5.91 -24.54 0.05
CA VAL A 371 -5.18 -25.39 -0.91
C VAL A 371 -3.99 -24.60 -1.49
N PRO A 372 -2.81 -25.22 -1.64
CA PRO A 372 -1.68 -24.54 -2.26
C PRO A 372 -1.88 -24.37 -3.77
N GLN A 373 -1.63 -23.19 -4.26
CA GLN A 373 -1.69 -22.85 -5.68
C GLN A 373 -0.40 -22.17 -6.16
N ASN A 374 -0.14 -22.35 -7.44
CA ASN A 374 0.90 -21.57 -8.12
C ASN A 374 0.23 -20.48 -8.95
N THR A 375 0.73 -19.24 -8.84
CA THR A 375 0.16 -18.11 -9.55
C THR A 375 1.19 -17.38 -10.40
N ILE A 376 0.70 -16.72 -11.45
CA ILE A 376 1.42 -15.63 -12.12
C ILE A 376 0.58 -14.37 -11.91
N ASP A 377 1.21 -13.39 -11.27
CA ASP A 377 0.69 -12.03 -11.11
C ASP A 377 1.48 -11.10 -12.04
N TRP A 378 0.80 -10.31 -12.87
CA TRP A 378 1.47 -9.34 -13.71
C TRP A 378 0.70 -8.03 -13.80
N ALA A 379 1.44 -6.94 -14.02
CA ALA A 379 0.88 -5.63 -14.33
C ALA A 379 1.65 -4.97 -15.45
N LEU A 380 0.93 -4.22 -16.29
CA LEU A 380 1.47 -3.37 -17.35
C LEU A 380 0.87 -1.98 -17.22
N GLY A 381 1.71 -0.95 -17.16
CA GLY A 381 1.32 0.41 -16.92
C GLY A 381 1.93 1.40 -17.91
N LEU A 382 1.20 2.47 -18.15
CA LEU A 382 1.64 3.61 -18.93
C LEU A 382 1.44 4.89 -18.11
N ASP A 383 2.51 5.65 -17.94
CA ASP A 383 2.50 6.96 -17.30
C ASP A 383 2.57 8.04 -18.38
N PHE A 384 1.54 8.84 -18.52
CA PHE A 384 1.45 9.91 -19.48
C PHE A 384 1.69 11.27 -18.82
N ALA A 385 2.69 12.02 -19.31
CA ALA A 385 2.85 13.44 -19.02
C ALA A 385 2.01 14.24 -20.04
N LEU A 386 0.86 14.73 -19.60
CA LEU A 386 -0.09 15.48 -20.40
C LEU A 386 0.13 17.00 -20.23
N PRO A 387 -0.36 17.85 -21.15
CA PRO A 387 -0.31 19.31 -21.00
C PRO A 387 -0.95 19.81 -19.71
N ALA A 388 -0.65 21.05 -19.33
CA ALA A 388 -1.20 21.75 -18.17
C ALA A 388 -0.97 21.01 -16.84
N GLU A 389 0.26 20.52 -16.61
CA GLU A 389 0.66 19.82 -15.38
C GLU A 389 -0.28 18.66 -15.00
N THR A 390 -0.75 17.95 -16.02
CA THR A 390 -1.63 16.79 -15.86
C THR A 390 -0.82 15.51 -16.04
N ARG A 391 -1.03 14.53 -15.17
CA ARG A 391 -0.45 13.19 -15.28
C ARG A 391 -1.56 12.15 -15.25
N LEU A 392 -1.46 11.17 -16.12
CA LEU A 392 -2.36 10.01 -16.13
C LEU A 392 -1.52 8.74 -16.07
N ASN A 393 -1.73 7.94 -15.04
CA ASN A 393 -1.24 6.58 -14.97
C ASN A 393 -2.41 5.63 -15.27
N ALA A 394 -2.22 4.73 -16.22
CA ALA A 394 -3.20 3.71 -16.60
C ALA A 394 -2.53 2.34 -16.56
N GLN A 395 -3.12 1.39 -15.85
CA GLN A 395 -2.56 0.06 -15.64
C GLN A 395 -3.60 -1.02 -15.89
N LEU A 396 -3.13 -2.14 -16.44
CA LEU A 396 -3.85 -3.41 -16.51
C LEU A 396 -3.10 -4.44 -15.66
N PHE A 397 -3.84 -5.28 -14.95
CA PHE A 397 -3.24 -6.32 -14.13
C PHE A 397 -4.06 -7.61 -14.14
N GLN A 398 -3.38 -8.72 -13.87
CA GLN A 398 -4.00 -10.03 -13.79
C GLN A 398 -3.28 -10.91 -12.79
N ARG A 399 -4.05 -11.70 -12.04
CA ARG A 399 -3.61 -12.93 -11.40
C ARG A 399 -4.14 -14.12 -12.16
N ALA A 400 -3.26 -15.07 -12.53
CA ALA A 400 -3.62 -16.32 -13.16
C ALA A 400 -3.18 -17.50 -12.30
N PHE A 401 -4.09 -18.42 -12.00
CA PHE A 401 -3.81 -19.67 -11.30
C PHE A 401 -3.39 -20.74 -12.31
N LEU A 402 -2.21 -21.33 -12.12
CA LEU A 402 -1.63 -22.28 -13.09
C LEU A 402 -2.16 -23.71 -12.91
N ASN A 403 -2.28 -24.16 -11.68
CA ASN A 403 -2.82 -25.45 -11.28
C ASN A 403 -4.19 -25.28 -10.60
N TYR A 404 -5.09 -24.58 -11.28
CA TYR A 404 -6.37 -24.15 -10.76
C TYR A 404 -7.21 -25.30 -10.21
N ASP A 405 -7.54 -25.20 -8.92
CA ASP A 405 -8.50 -26.05 -8.25
C ASP A 405 -9.91 -25.46 -8.43
N THR A 406 -10.88 -26.28 -8.84
CA THR A 406 -12.27 -25.82 -9.10
C THR A 406 -13.02 -25.44 -7.84
N ASP A 407 -12.53 -25.84 -6.66
CA ASP A 407 -13.11 -25.50 -5.36
C ASP A 407 -12.60 -24.16 -4.81
N LEU A 408 -11.65 -23.52 -5.52
CA LEU A 408 -11.19 -22.17 -5.16
C LEU A 408 -12.32 -21.16 -5.18
N LEU A 409 -12.28 -20.25 -4.20
CA LEU A 409 -13.21 -19.12 -4.15
C LEU A 409 -12.90 -18.03 -5.18
N SER A 410 -11.70 -18.02 -5.73
CA SER A 410 -11.25 -17.08 -6.75
C SER A 410 -11.49 -17.61 -8.15
N ASP A 411 -11.73 -16.73 -9.12
CA ASP A 411 -11.76 -17.09 -10.52
C ASP A 411 -10.37 -17.58 -10.99
N LYS A 412 -10.34 -18.46 -12.01
CA LYS A 412 -9.06 -18.93 -12.58
C LYS A 412 -8.15 -17.81 -13.05
N GLN A 413 -8.73 -16.68 -13.44
CA GLN A 413 -8.04 -15.44 -13.81
C GLN A 413 -8.78 -14.27 -13.19
N GLU A 414 -8.11 -13.53 -12.33
CA GLU A 414 -8.60 -12.28 -11.77
C GLU A 414 -7.96 -11.11 -12.53
N ASN A 415 -8.78 -10.36 -13.25
CA ASN A 415 -8.35 -9.26 -14.10
C ASN A 415 -8.82 -7.93 -13.54
N GLY A 416 -8.03 -6.88 -13.73
CA GLY A 416 -8.44 -5.55 -13.30
C GLY A 416 -7.64 -4.45 -14.00
N TYR A 417 -8.04 -3.23 -13.69
CA TYR A 417 -7.34 -2.03 -14.12
C TYR A 417 -7.32 -0.97 -13.02
N SER A 418 -6.35 -0.07 -13.13
CA SER A 418 -6.31 1.14 -12.32
C SER A 418 -6.06 2.37 -13.19
N LEU A 419 -6.69 3.48 -12.81
CA LEU A 419 -6.49 4.80 -13.41
C LEU A 419 -6.17 5.78 -12.27
N LEU A 420 -5.06 6.49 -12.41
CA LEU A 420 -4.68 7.57 -11.51
C LEU A 420 -4.51 8.84 -12.35
N LEU A 421 -5.42 9.78 -12.18
CA LEU A 421 -5.36 11.10 -12.79
C LEU A 421 -4.94 12.12 -11.74
N ASN A 422 -3.92 12.90 -12.06
CA ASN A 422 -3.41 13.96 -11.21
C ASN A 422 -3.32 15.25 -12.02
N HIS A 423 -3.87 16.36 -11.50
CA HIS A 423 -3.88 17.66 -12.16
C HIS A 423 -3.60 18.79 -11.17
N LYS A 424 -2.61 19.63 -11.49
CA LYS A 424 -2.35 20.85 -10.74
C LYS A 424 -3.10 22.03 -11.34
N PHE A 425 -4.10 22.54 -10.61
CA PHE A 425 -4.85 23.74 -11.01
C PHE A 425 -4.05 25.03 -10.78
N ALA A 426 -3.12 25.01 -9.82
CA ALA A 426 -2.22 26.09 -9.47
C ALA A 426 -1.01 25.51 -8.73
N ASP A 427 0.07 26.30 -8.55
CA ASP A 427 1.30 25.87 -7.87
C ASP A 427 1.08 25.21 -6.51
N ARG A 428 -0.05 25.48 -5.86
CA ARG A 428 -0.39 25.03 -4.51
C ARG A 428 -1.66 24.20 -4.41
N LEU A 429 -2.35 23.97 -5.52
CA LEU A 429 -3.64 23.25 -5.54
C LEU A 429 -3.61 22.12 -6.54
N GLU A 430 -3.79 20.91 -6.07
CA GLU A 430 -3.75 19.69 -6.85
C GLU A 430 -5.01 18.84 -6.62
N ALA A 431 -5.58 18.27 -7.67
CA ALA A 431 -6.61 17.26 -7.58
C ALA A 431 -6.11 15.93 -8.10
N GLN A 432 -6.51 14.88 -7.41
CA GLN A 432 -6.19 13.50 -7.74
C GLN A 432 -7.48 12.67 -7.77
N LEU A 433 -7.59 11.80 -8.75
CA LEU A 433 -8.65 10.81 -8.85
C LEU A 433 -8.02 9.44 -9.08
N THR A 434 -8.26 8.52 -8.17
CA THR A 434 -7.87 7.12 -8.31
C THR A 434 -9.11 6.27 -8.53
N TRP A 435 -9.07 5.39 -9.53
CA TRP A 435 -10.11 4.40 -9.80
C TRP A 435 -9.46 3.05 -10.04
N ILE A 436 -9.82 2.07 -9.22
CA ILE A 436 -9.35 0.69 -9.34
C ILE A 436 -10.56 -0.20 -9.47
N ALA A 437 -10.57 -1.09 -10.47
CA ALA A 437 -11.74 -1.92 -10.73
C ALA A 437 -11.36 -3.31 -11.24
N SER A 438 -12.18 -4.28 -10.89
CA SER A 438 -12.18 -5.61 -11.47
C SER A 438 -12.78 -5.60 -12.87
N LEU A 439 -12.27 -6.43 -13.76
CA LEU A 439 -12.86 -6.74 -15.06
C LEU A 439 -13.72 -8.02 -15.02
N ASN A 440 -13.61 -8.81 -13.95
CA ASN A 440 -14.38 -10.04 -13.78
C ASN A 440 -15.80 -9.76 -13.26
N ARG A 441 -15.94 -8.70 -12.44
CA ARG A 441 -17.23 -8.38 -11.77
C ARG A 441 -17.33 -6.87 -11.52
N THR A 442 -18.52 -6.38 -11.20
CA THR A 442 -18.70 -4.99 -10.77
C THR A 442 -18.14 -4.83 -9.35
N ASP A 443 -16.85 -4.54 -9.22
CA ASP A 443 -16.12 -4.43 -7.97
C ASP A 443 -15.03 -3.37 -8.12
N TRP A 444 -15.16 -2.23 -7.41
CA TRP A 444 -14.27 -1.08 -7.61
C TRP A 444 -14.15 -0.18 -6.39
N LEU A 445 -13.05 0.57 -6.38
CA LEU A 445 -12.73 1.66 -5.45
C LEU A 445 -12.52 2.96 -6.22
N LEU A 446 -13.20 4.04 -5.80
CA LEU A 446 -13.03 5.38 -6.33
C LEU A 446 -12.58 6.33 -5.22
N ARG A 447 -11.52 7.11 -5.48
CA ARG A 447 -10.90 7.99 -4.49
C ARG A 447 -10.60 9.36 -5.09
N PRO A 448 -11.53 10.33 -5.04
CA PRO A 448 -11.23 11.73 -5.29
C PRO A 448 -10.50 12.35 -4.09
N ARG A 449 -9.46 13.15 -4.37
CA ARG A 449 -8.69 13.90 -3.36
C ARG A 449 -8.33 15.28 -3.92
N VAL A 450 -8.41 16.31 -3.11
CA VAL A 450 -7.88 17.64 -3.38
C VAL A 450 -6.89 18.00 -2.29
N SER A 451 -5.72 18.44 -2.69
CA SER A 451 -4.61 18.82 -1.79
C SER A 451 -4.25 20.28 -2.00
N TRP A 452 -4.10 21.02 -0.91
CA TRP A 452 -3.75 22.44 -0.90
C TRP A 452 -2.55 22.71 -0.01
N ASN A 453 -1.41 23.07 -0.61
CA ASN A 453 -0.21 23.51 0.07
C ASN A 453 -0.34 25.03 0.37
N PHE A 454 -1.11 25.40 1.41
CA PHE A 454 -1.41 26.79 1.71
C PHE A 454 -0.22 27.57 2.27
N GLU A 455 0.73 26.88 2.87
CA GLU A 455 2.02 27.39 3.33
C GLU A 455 3.14 26.42 2.95
N ARG A 456 4.41 26.86 3.04
CA ARG A 456 5.58 26.05 2.61
C ARG A 456 5.63 24.65 3.25
N ASN A 457 5.26 24.59 4.54
CA ASN A 457 5.39 23.38 5.36
C ASN A 457 4.02 22.76 5.68
N TRP A 458 2.92 23.37 5.22
CA TRP A 458 1.57 22.94 5.56
C TRP A 458 0.79 22.46 4.33
N ARG A 459 0.24 21.28 4.44
CA ARG A 459 -0.68 20.69 3.45
C ARG A 459 -2.01 20.35 4.11
N LEU A 460 -3.09 20.79 3.49
CA LEU A 460 -4.44 20.33 3.78
C LEU A 460 -4.91 19.47 2.60
N ALA A 461 -5.40 18.27 2.87
CA ALA A 461 -6.07 17.46 1.88
C ALA A 461 -7.48 17.09 2.33
N VAL A 462 -8.40 16.98 1.37
CA VAL A 462 -9.78 16.51 1.58
C VAL A 462 -10.11 15.51 0.49
N GLY A 463 -10.76 14.42 0.85
CA GLY A 463 -11.11 13.38 -0.10
C GLY A 463 -12.25 12.50 0.38
N ALA A 464 -12.55 11.50 -0.46
CA ALA A 464 -13.51 10.46 -0.15
C ALA A 464 -12.97 9.11 -0.62
N ASP A 465 -13.37 8.05 0.06
CA ASP A 465 -13.15 6.67 -0.33
C ASP A 465 -14.52 6.03 -0.55
N VAL A 466 -14.79 5.57 -1.77
CA VAL A 466 -16.07 4.99 -2.19
C VAL A 466 -15.84 3.60 -2.72
N PHE A 467 -16.49 2.63 -2.10
CA PHE A 467 -16.37 1.20 -2.43
C PHE A 467 -17.66 0.69 -3.06
N LYS A 468 -17.57 -0.16 -4.07
CA LYS A 468 -18.72 -0.82 -4.64
C LYS A 468 -18.39 -2.19 -5.17
N GLY A 469 -19.27 -3.14 -4.89
CA GLY A 469 -19.16 -4.50 -5.39
C GLY A 469 -20.00 -5.49 -4.59
N PRO A 470 -19.93 -6.77 -4.92
CA PRO A 470 -20.54 -7.82 -4.11
C PRO A 470 -19.75 -8.01 -2.80
N PRO A 471 -20.37 -8.55 -1.74
CA PRO A 471 -19.70 -8.76 -0.44
C PRO A 471 -18.43 -9.63 -0.54
N GLU A 472 -18.35 -10.48 -1.56
CA GLU A 472 -17.22 -11.35 -1.87
C GLU A 472 -16.10 -10.62 -2.64
N GLY A 473 -16.39 -9.44 -3.18
CA GLY A 473 -15.45 -8.63 -3.94
C GLY A 473 -14.30 -8.10 -3.09
N LEU A 474 -13.21 -7.74 -3.75
CA LEU A 474 -12.06 -7.11 -3.07
C LEU A 474 -12.45 -5.77 -2.43
N PHE A 475 -13.26 -4.98 -3.13
CA PHE A 475 -13.73 -3.66 -2.69
C PHE A 475 -15.16 -3.74 -2.12
N GLY A 476 -16.03 -4.54 -2.72
CA GLY A 476 -17.43 -4.63 -2.34
C GLY A 476 -17.68 -5.10 -0.92
N ARG A 477 -16.73 -5.85 -0.30
CA ARG A 477 -16.78 -6.21 1.12
C ARG A 477 -16.73 -5.01 2.06
N TYR A 478 -16.32 -3.85 1.55
CA TYR A 478 -16.25 -2.58 2.28
C TYR A 478 -17.27 -1.55 1.77
N ALA A 479 -18.32 -2.00 1.03
CA ALA A 479 -19.31 -1.09 0.44
C ALA A 479 -20.12 -0.30 1.50
N ASP A 480 -20.14 -0.75 2.75
CA ASP A 480 -20.72 -0.06 3.91
C ASP A 480 -19.71 0.83 4.65
N LYS A 481 -18.48 0.97 4.13
CA LYS A 481 -17.36 1.74 4.73
C LYS A 481 -17.00 2.99 3.92
N ASP A 482 -17.90 3.43 3.05
CA ASP A 482 -17.73 4.67 2.31
C ASP A 482 -17.52 5.85 3.27
N ARG A 483 -16.47 6.65 3.03
CA ARG A 483 -16.10 7.72 3.95
C ARG A 483 -15.63 8.99 3.25
N VAL A 484 -15.77 10.11 3.96
CA VAL A 484 -15.10 11.37 3.65
C VAL A 484 -14.01 11.61 4.68
N TYR A 485 -12.90 12.23 4.25
CA TYR A 485 -11.79 12.50 5.15
C TYR A 485 -11.14 13.86 4.90
N SER A 486 -10.43 14.33 5.92
CA SER A 486 -9.53 15.48 5.82
C SER A 486 -8.21 15.17 6.51
N GLU A 487 -7.12 15.66 5.96
CA GLU A 487 -5.76 15.50 6.46
C GLU A 487 -5.09 16.86 6.54
N LEU A 488 -4.53 17.19 7.68
CA LEU A 488 -3.66 18.34 7.87
C LEU A 488 -2.26 17.84 8.22
N ARG A 489 -1.24 18.20 7.40
CA ARG A 489 0.16 17.79 7.61
C ARG A 489 1.06 19.00 7.70
N TYR A 490 1.95 18.98 8.68
CA TYR A 490 3.08 19.89 8.84
C TYR A 490 4.40 19.13 8.69
N SER A 491 5.21 19.51 7.70
CA SER A 491 6.53 18.90 7.43
C SER A 491 7.65 19.86 7.79
N TYR A 492 8.76 19.39 8.39
CA TYR A 492 9.88 20.22 8.87
C TYR A 492 11.25 19.58 8.66
#